data_aaea54906e32e207726844936776844a
#
_entry.id   aaea54906e32e207726844936776844a
#
_cell.length_a   1.000
_cell.length_b   1.000
_cell.length_c   1.000
_cell.angle_alpha   90.00
_cell.angle_beta   90.00
_cell.angle_gamma   90.00
#
_symmetry.space_group_name_H-M   'P 1'
#
loop_
_entity.id
_entity.type
_entity.pdbx_description
1 polymer ?
#
loop_
_entity_poly.entity_id
_entity_poly.type
_entity_poly.pdbx_seq_one_letter_code
_entity_poly.pdbx_strand_id
1 'polypeptide(L)'
;MRGLLLSCALLWPALAPAEGVPATEQVFAGARDSLLQIRTLVGEGGRPSIIGSGFVVDADGLAVTNYHVVSQYALEPDAYRLEYVDAAGERGVLQLLAFDLAADLALVRLPPRQAPRAALTFDPRALEDGIAKGERLWSIGNPLDLGFTIVEGNHNGRVDRSYTDKVHFTGAINPGMSGGPALSAAQQVVGVNVAKLLGGELISFLVPARYAAALVERARTQPALALEEVRARLGQQLEQWQQTFFADLDGIDWMPGEFGDYRALEPQADWFSCRASTNADDRPRPRVVERSSQCVVNSQLFVDTELSTGLLQIAHTYMQSRELNATQFAAFLTQRFSISSNRGTRRNTGSRCVDGFVAASAQAPELKTVWCAHAYKDFADLYDVELLALTRDSGERALLSRLAIRGTSYANALREGRRFLEGIQWRP
;
A
#
# COMPACT_ATOMS: atom_id res chain seq x y z
N MET A 1 -42.81 -74.40 -18.66
CA MET A 1 -41.56 -73.66 -18.34
C MET A 1 -41.84 -72.17 -18.58
N ARG A 2 -42.08 -71.40 -17.53
CA ARG A 2 -42.33 -69.92 -17.60
C ARG A 2 -41.03 -69.23 -17.31
N GLY A 3 -40.51 -68.52 -18.28
CA GLY A 3 -39.29 -67.66 -18.11
C GLY A 3 -39.66 -66.33 -17.44
N LEU A 4 -39.02 -66.04 -16.34
CA LEU A 4 -39.09 -64.78 -15.63
C LEU A 4 -38.06 -63.80 -16.28
N LEU A 5 -38.51 -62.70 -16.91
CA LEU A 5 -37.70 -61.61 -17.37
C LEU A 5 -37.51 -60.65 -16.20
N LEU A 6 -36.28 -60.56 -15.65
CA LEU A 6 -35.84 -59.54 -14.68
C LEU A 6 -35.50 -58.27 -15.45
N SER A 7 -36.33 -57.22 -15.30
CA SER A 7 -35.98 -55.85 -15.77
C SER A 7 -35.09 -55.18 -14.76
N CYS A 8 -33.83 -55.00 -15.05
CA CYS A 8 -32.91 -54.13 -14.31
C CYS A 8 -33.16 -52.67 -14.70
N ALA A 9 -33.83 -51.93 -13.82
CA ALA A 9 -33.93 -50.48 -13.97
C ALA A 9 -32.61 -49.84 -13.53
N LEU A 10 -31.83 -49.35 -14.49
CA LEU A 10 -30.66 -48.51 -14.25
C LEU A 10 -31.12 -47.12 -13.76
N LEU A 11 -30.99 -46.90 -12.46
CA LEU A 11 -31.10 -45.56 -11.86
C LEU A 11 -29.87 -44.73 -12.29
N TRP A 12 -30.04 -43.86 -13.30
CA TRP A 12 -29.09 -42.82 -13.63
C TRP A 12 -29.18 -41.74 -12.57
N PRO A 13 -28.05 -41.38 -11.87
CA PRO A 13 -28.08 -40.23 -11.00
C PRO A 13 -28.33 -39.00 -11.87
N ALA A 14 -29.37 -38.24 -11.58
CA ALA A 14 -29.60 -36.92 -12.16
C ALA A 14 -28.44 -36.02 -11.71
N LEU A 15 -27.52 -35.73 -12.63
CA LEU A 15 -26.56 -34.65 -12.45
C LEU A 15 -27.35 -33.36 -12.27
N ALA A 16 -27.28 -32.78 -11.07
CA ALA A 16 -27.76 -31.43 -10.86
C ALA A 16 -27.05 -30.51 -11.90
N PRO A 17 -27.77 -29.60 -12.56
CA PRO A 17 -27.14 -28.66 -13.47
C PRO A 17 -26.10 -27.88 -12.66
N ALA A 18 -24.85 -27.87 -13.11
CA ALA A 18 -23.85 -26.96 -12.61
C ALA A 18 -24.41 -25.53 -12.82
N GLU A 19 -24.56 -24.77 -11.74
CA GLU A 19 -24.96 -23.37 -11.85
C GLU A 19 -23.93 -22.70 -12.78
N GLY A 20 -24.38 -22.28 -13.96
CA GLY A 20 -23.54 -21.65 -14.96
C GLY A 20 -23.01 -20.32 -14.39
N VAL A 21 -21.75 -19.99 -14.69
CA VAL A 21 -21.18 -18.67 -14.36
C VAL A 21 -22.10 -17.59 -14.93
N PRO A 22 -22.58 -16.61 -14.14
CA PRO A 22 -23.50 -15.58 -14.62
C PRO A 22 -22.84 -14.75 -15.72
N ALA A 23 -23.64 -14.27 -16.66
CA ALA A 23 -23.17 -13.32 -17.65
C ALA A 23 -22.78 -11.99 -16.98
N THR A 24 -21.73 -11.35 -17.46
CA THR A 24 -21.23 -10.07 -16.92
C THR A 24 -22.32 -8.99 -16.81
N GLU A 25 -23.25 -8.97 -17.77
CA GLU A 25 -24.43 -8.09 -17.76
C GLU A 25 -25.35 -8.32 -16.56
N GLN A 26 -25.54 -9.58 -16.16
CA GLN A 26 -26.36 -9.95 -15.00
C GLN A 26 -25.71 -9.51 -13.69
N VAL A 27 -24.39 -9.67 -13.57
CA VAL A 27 -23.63 -9.19 -12.40
C VAL A 27 -23.75 -7.68 -12.27
N PHE A 28 -23.58 -6.96 -13.37
CA PHE A 28 -23.72 -5.49 -13.37
C PHE A 28 -25.14 -5.05 -13.01
N ALA A 29 -26.14 -5.67 -13.62
CA ALA A 29 -27.54 -5.33 -13.35
C ALA A 29 -27.95 -5.56 -11.89
N GLY A 30 -27.45 -6.64 -11.26
CA GLY A 30 -27.70 -6.93 -9.86
C GLY A 30 -27.01 -6.01 -8.87
N ALA A 31 -25.84 -5.50 -9.21
CA ALA A 31 -25.06 -4.60 -8.35
C ALA A 31 -25.42 -3.11 -8.53
N ARG A 32 -25.94 -2.72 -9.69
CA ARG A 32 -26.06 -1.34 -10.17
C ARG A 32 -26.63 -0.37 -9.14
N ASP A 33 -27.75 -0.73 -8.49
CA ASP A 33 -28.48 0.17 -7.58
C ASP A 33 -27.80 0.31 -6.21
N SER A 34 -26.72 -0.43 -5.98
CA SER A 34 -25.88 -0.34 -4.80
C SER A 34 -24.58 0.44 -5.06
N LEU A 35 -24.30 0.81 -6.31
CA LEU A 35 -23.03 1.46 -6.70
C LEU A 35 -23.09 2.97 -6.50
N LEU A 36 -21.98 3.53 -6.04
CA LEU A 36 -21.81 4.95 -5.80
C LEU A 36 -20.53 5.45 -6.49
N GLN A 37 -20.61 6.58 -7.17
CA GLN A 37 -19.46 7.42 -7.40
C GLN A 37 -19.30 8.32 -6.18
N ILE A 38 -18.10 8.38 -5.61
CA ILE A 38 -17.79 9.21 -4.44
C ILE A 38 -16.87 10.34 -4.88
N ARG A 39 -17.21 11.55 -4.53
CA ARG A 39 -16.50 12.77 -4.92
C ARG A 39 -16.09 13.56 -3.68
N THR A 40 -14.82 13.90 -3.57
CA THR A 40 -14.33 14.94 -2.65
C THR A 40 -14.27 16.24 -3.45
N LEU A 41 -15.07 17.22 -3.04
CA LEU A 41 -15.25 18.50 -3.73
C LEU A 41 -14.57 19.63 -2.99
N VAL A 42 -13.96 20.58 -3.72
CA VAL A 42 -13.32 21.77 -3.15
C VAL A 42 -14.38 22.85 -2.91
N GLY A 43 -14.50 23.30 -1.64
CA GLY A 43 -15.35 24.42 -1.24
C GLY A 43 -16.79 24.32 -1.70
N GLU A 44 -17.49 25.47 -1.72
CA GLU A 44 -18.87 25.57 -2.23
C GLU A 44 -18.95 25.48 -3.78
N GLY A 45 -17.86 25.79 -4.48
CA GLY A 45 -17.80 25.79 -5.96
C GLY A 45 -17.87 24.41 -6.59
N GLY A 46 -17.80 23.34 -5.82
CA GLY A 46 -18.20 21.99 -6.19
C GLY A 46 -17.36 21.30 -7.26
N ARG A 47 -16.10 21.72 -7.52
CA ARG A 47 -15.21 21.00 -8.44
C ARG A 47 -14.58 19.80 -7.74
N PRO A 48 -14.63 18.61 -8.37
CA PRO A 48 -13.99 17.42 -7.79
C PRO A 48 -12.48 17.60 -7.70
N SER A 49 -11.93 17.31 -6.51
CA SER A 49 -10.51 17.15 -6.27
C SER A 49 -10.09 15.68 -6.37
N ILE A 50 -10.94 14.79 -5.82
CA ILE A 50 -10.78 13.34 -5.91
C ILE A 50 -12.12 12.74 -6.36
N ILE A 51 -12.03 11.75 -7.24
CA ILE A 51 -13.16 10.90 -7.65
C ILE A 51 -12.79 9.46 -7.41
N GLY A 52 -13.70 8.74 -6.77
CA GLY A 52 -13.61 7.30 -6.53
C GLY A 52 -14.97 6.63 -6.67
N SER A 53 -15.02 5.40 -6.28
CA SER A 53 -16.23 4.57 -6.26
C SER A 53 -16.53 4.12 -4.83
N GLY A 54 -17.72 3.60 -4.61
CA GLY A 54 -18.16 2.99 -3.37
C GLY A 54 -19.36 2.10 -3.63
N PHE A 55 -19.80 1.43 -2.60
CA PHE A 55 -21.00 0.59 -2.66
C PHE A 55 -21.71 0.53 -1.32
N VAL A 56 -23.04 0.45 -1.38
CA VAL A 56 -23.92 0.35 -0.22
C VAL A 56 -23.87 -1.07 0.35
N VAL A 57 -23.77 -1.19 1.67
CA VAL A 57 -23.66 -2.46 2.40
C VAL A 57 -24.81 -2.74 3.37
N ASP A 58 -25.71 -1.77 3.57
CA ASP A 58 -26.96 -1.97 4.28
C ASP A 58 -28.10 -1.09 3.77
N ALA A 59 -29.32 -1.44 4.16
CA ALA A 59 -30.54 -0.75 3.72
C ALA A 59 -30.64 0.70 4.22
N ASP A 60 -29.93 1.04 5.32
CA ASP A 60 -29.96 2.36 5.97
C ASP A 60 -28.96 3.33 5.34
N GLY A 61 -28.22 2.88 4.31
CA GLY A 61 -27.30 3.71 3.53
C GLY A 61 -25.89 3.77 4.08
N LEU A 62 -25.44 2.72 4.74
CA LEU A 62 -24.04 2.56 5.05
C LEU A 62 -23.28 2.11 3.78
N ALA A 63 -22.18 2.75 3.46
CA ALA A 63 -21.41 2.46 2.25
C ALA A 63 -19.90 2.41 2.51
N VAL A 64 -19.23 1.54 1.78
CA VAL A 64 -17.78 1.35 1.79
C VAL A 64 -17.13 2.06 0.62
N THR A 65 -15.96 2.65 0.85
CA THR A 65 -15.04 3.20 -0.15
C THR A 65 -13.59 3.09 0.34
N ASN A 66 -12.62 3.58 -0.43
CA ASN A 66 -11.25 3.72 0.08
C ASN A 66 -11.07 4.99 0.92
N TYR A 67 -10.14 4.93 1.88
CA TYR A 67 -9.77 6.10 2.68
C TYR A 67 -9.16 7.21 1.81
N HIS A 68 -8.28 6.87 0.86
CA HIS A 68 -7.65 7.88 0.00
C HIS A 68 -8.67 8.70 -0.82
N VAL A 69 -9.86 8.17 -1.08
CA VAL A 69 -10.94 8.90 -1.80
C VAL A 69 -11.52 10.01 -0.93
N VAL A 70 -11.56 9.83 0.39
CA VAL A 70 -12.18 10.76 1.37
C VAL A 70 -11.16 11.54 2.19
N SER A 71 -9.87 11.29 2.00
CA SER A 71 -8.77 11.76 2.86
C SER A 71 -8.68 13.28 3.00
N GLN A 72 -8.90 14.03 1.91
CA GLN A 72 -8.88 15.49 1.96
C GLN A 72 -10.01 16.05 2.83
N TYR A 73 -11.22 15.49 2.70
CA TYR A 73 -12.34 15.85 3.58
C TYR A 73 -12.06 15.45 5.04
N ALA A 74 -11.49 14.26 5.24
CA ALA A 74 -11.16 13.76 6.57
C ALA A 74 -10.20 14.70 7.32
N LEU A 75 -9.22 15.28 6.63
CA LEU A 75 -8.21 16.16 7.22
C LEU A 75 -8.61 17.63 7.24
N GLU A 76 -9.43 18.08 6.29
CA GLU A 76 -9.79 19.50 6.10
C GLU A 76 -11.28 19.64 5.76
N PRO A 77 -12.20 19.29 6.71
CA PRO A 77 -13.64 19.28 6.43
C PRO A 77 -14.21 20.67 6.12
N ASP A 78 -13.53 21.74 6.54
CA ASP A 78 -13.94 23.12 6.22
C ASP A 78 -13.61 23.51 4.77
N ALA A 79 -12.61 22.88 4.16
CA ALA A 79 -12.17 23.14 2.79
C ALA A 79 -12.80 22.20 1.76
N TYR A 80 -13.26 21.03 2.19
CA TYR A 80 -13.77 19.98 1.31
C TYR A 80 -15.13 19.47 1.81
N ARG A 81 -15.91 18.88 0.89
CA ARG A 81 -17.13 18.13 1.21
C ARG A 81 -17.16 16.81 0.45
N LEU A 82 -17.88 15.84 1.01
CA LEU A 82 -18.12 14.55 0.35
C LEU A 82 -19.50 14.54 -0.29
N GLU A 83 -19.55 14.10 -1.55
CA GLU A 83 -20.78 13.92 -2.31
C GLU A 83 -20.79 12.53 -2.94
N TYR A 84 -21.97 11.92 -3.06
CA TYR A 84 -22.16 10.74 -3.90
C TYR A 84 -23.00 11.08 -5.14
N VAL A 85 -22.81 10.28 -6.17
CA VAL A 85 -23.72 10.17 -7.31
C VAL A 85 -24.01 8.68 -7.50
N ASP A 86 -25.27 8.29 -7.43
CA ASP A 86 -25.65 6.89 -7.67
C ASP A 86 -25.82 6.57 -9.16
N ALA A 87 -26.14 5.32 -9.49
CA ALA A 87 -26.33 4.89 -10.87
C ALA A 87 -27.57 5.48 -11.59
N ALA A 88 -28.49 6.08 -10.83
CA ALA A 88 -29.64 6.82 -11.37
C ALA A 88 -29.35 8.32 -11.56
N GLY A 89 -28.18 8.80 -11.10
CA GLY A 89 -27.77 10.20 -11.13
C GLY A 89 -28.26 11.01 -9.93
N GLU A 90 -28.84 10.37 -8.90
CA GLU A 90 -29.17 11.02 -7.64
C GLU A 90 -27.88 11.44 -6.91
N ARG A 91 -27.91 12.62 -6.31
CA ARG A 91 -26.76 13.21 -5.60
C ARG A 91 -27.13 13.53 -4.16
N GLY A 92 -26.15 13.46 -3.29
CA GLY A 92 -26.30 13.89 -1.91
C GLY A 92 -24.97 13.95 -1.18
N VAL A 93 -25.01 14.60 -0.02
CA VAL A 93 -23.84 14.75 0.86
C VAL A 93 -23.62 13.47 1.66
N LEU A 94 -22.38 13.05 1.80
CA LEU A 94 -21.97 11.90 2.62
C LEU A 94 -21.41 12.36 3.95
N GLN A 95 -21.65 11.56 4.99
CA GLN A 95 -21.01 11.67 6.29
C GLN A 95 -19.92 10.59 6.42
N LEU A 96 -18.69 10.98 6.76
CA LEU A 96 -17.64 10.03 7.14
C LEU A 96 -17.93 9.48 8.54
N LEU A 97 -17.97 8.15 8.69
CA LEU A 97 -18.26 7.50 9.97
C LEU A 97 -17.03 6.86 10.61
N ALA A 98 -16.21 6.21 9.81
CA ALA A 98 -15.02 5.49 10.26
C ALA A 98 -14.05 5.30 9.11
N PHE A 99 -12.81 4.96 9.43
CA PHE A 99 -11.80 4.56 8.45
C PHE A 99 -10.81 3.56 9.04
N ASP A 100 -10.11 2.88 8.15
CA ASP A 100 -8.98 2.00 8.44
C ASP A 100 -7.84 2.40 7.50
N LEU A 101 -6.81 3.06 8.05
CA LEU A 101 -5.70 3.61 7.28
C LEU A 101 -4.83 2.50 6.70
N ALA A 102 -4.60 1.42 7.48
CA ALA A 102 -3.74 0.31 7.05
C ALA A 102 -4.36 -0.48 5.89
N ALA A 103 -5.67 -0.63 5.89
CA ALA A 103 -6.44 -1.28 4.83
C ALA A 103 -6.87 -0.31 3.72
N ASP A 104 -6.62 1.01 3.86
CA ASP A 104 -7.08 2.04 2.93
C ASP A 104 -8.60 1.98 2.71
N LEU A 105 -9.39 1.85 3.77
CA LEU A 105 -10.85 1.77 3.74
C LEU A 105 -11.49 2.92 4.50
N ALA A 106 -12.67 3.33 4.04
CA ALA A 106 -13.54 4.27 4.74
C ALA A 106 -15.00 3.81 4.68
N LEU A 107 -15.73 4.16 5.72
CA LEU A 107 -17.14 3.94 5.84
C LEU A 107 -17.85 5.27 5.87
N VAL A 108 -18.82 5.44 4.99
CA VAL A 108 -19.61 6.66 4.85
C VAL A 108 -21.09 6.35 4.96
N ARG A 109 -21.89 7.36 5.32
CA ARG A 109 -23.35 7.27 5.40
C ARG A 109 -24.00 8.20 4.41
N LEU A 110 -24.94 7.65 3.66
CA LEU A 110 -25.85 8.38 2.79
C LEU A 110 -26.98 9.05 3.61
N PRO A 111 -27.57 10.14 3.13
CA PRO A 111 -28.74 10.73 3.75
C PRO A 111 -29.88 9.70 3.90
N PRO A 112 -30.70 9.77 4.98
CA PRO A 112 -31.83 8.88 5.15
C PRO A 112 -32.84 9.07 4.02
N ARG A 113 -33.51 7.99 3.62
CA ARG A 113 -34.63 8.02 2.67
C ARG A 113 -35.74 7.06 3.13
N GLN A 114 -36.98 7.22 2.61
CA GLN A 114 -38.12 6.40 2.99
C GLN A 114 -38.00 4.95 2.52
N ALA A 115 -37.55 4.74 1.28
CA ALA A 115 -37.36 3.40 0.74
C ALA A 115 -36.00 2.81 1.14
N PRO A 116 -35.91 1.54 1.50
CA PRO A 116 -34.64 0.87 1.77
C PRO A 116 -33.77 0.90 0.52
N ARG A 117 -32.44 0.98 0.74
CA ARG A 117 -31.44 0.97 -0.35
C ARG A 117 -31.13 -0.47 -0.74
N ALA A 118 -30.86 -0.68 -2.03
CA ALA A 118 -30.19 -1.90 -2.46
C ALA A 118 -28.79 -1.93 -1.83
N ALA A 119 -28.39 -3.10 -1.33
CA ALA A 119 -27.13 -3.29 -0.63
C ALA A 119 -26.45 -4.59 -1.09
N LEU A 120 -25.13 -4.56 -1.21
CA LEU A 120 -24.30 -5.73 -1.46
C LEU A 120 -23.94 -6.40 -0.13
N THR A 121 -23.88 -7.73 -0.13
CA THR A 121 -23.41 -8.53 1.01
C THR A 121 -21.99 -9.03 0.77
N PHE A 122 -21.25 -9.31 1.83
CA PHE A 122 -19.93 -9.91 1.71
C PHE A 122 -20.04 -11.42 1.45
N ASP A 123 -19.18 -11.95 0.57
CA ASP A 123 -19.06 -13.39 0.35
C ASP A 123 -18.45 -14.04 1.60
N PRO A 124 -19.16 -14.98 2.26
CA PRO A 124 -18.65 -15.61 3.49
C PRO A 124 -17.28 -16.28 3.28
N ARG A 125 -17.02 -16.83 2.09
CA ARG A 125 -15.73 -17.47 1.76
C ARG A 125 -14.59 -16.44 1.77
N ALA A 126 -14.85 -15.20 1.31
CA ALA A 126 -13.84 -14.13 1.27
C ALA A 126 -13.49 -13.60 2.68
N LEU A 127 -14.31 -13.86 3.68
CA LEU A 127 -14.01 -13.52 5.07
C LEU A 127 -12.97 -14.46 5.69
N GLU A 128 -12.84 -15.68 5.16
CA GLU A 128 -11.96 -16.76 5.63
C GLU A 128 -10.87 -17.14 4.62
N ASP A 129 -10.55 -16.24 3.66
CA ASP A 129 -9.60 -16.48 2.55
C ASP A 129 -9.95 -17.71 1.67
N GLY A 130 -11.22 -18.08 1.61
CA GLY A 130 -11.72 -19.28 0.91
C GLY A 130 -11.99 -19.08 -0.60
N ILE A 131 -11.66 -17.94 -1.19
CA ILE A 131 -11.81 -17.74 -2.63
C ILE A 131 -10.67 -18.46 -3.37
N ALA A 132 -11.03 -19.33 -4.30
CA ALA A 132 -10.06 -20.15 -5.00
C ALA A 132 -9.19 -19.28 -5.98
N LYS A 133 -7.90 -19.64 -6.09
CA LYS A 133 -7.03 -19.05 -7.12
C LYS A 133 -7.52 -19.48 -8.51
N GLY A 134 -7.71 -18.50 -9.40
CA GLY A 134 -8.30 -18.69 -10.73
C GLY A 134 -9.81 -18.45 -10.78
N GLU A 135 -10.48 -18.26 -9.64
CA GLU A 135 -11.91 -17.94 -9.61
C GLU A 135 -12.17 -16.62 -10.32
N ARG A 136 -13.22 -16.58 -11.15
CA ARG A 136 -13.62 -15.40 -11.90
C ARG A 136 -14.31 -14.39 -10.98
N LEU A 137 -13.89 -13.14 -11.09
CA LEU A 137 -14.41 -12.01 -10.36
C LEU A 137 -14.78 -10.86 -11.30
N TRP A 138 -15.67 -9.99 -10.83
CA TRP A 138 -16.07 -8.77 -11.53
C TRP A 138 -15.81 -7.55 -10.65
N SER A 139 -14.86 -6.72 -11.07
CA SER A 139 -14.59 -5.43 -10.43
C SER A 139 -15.47 -4.36 -11.06
N ILE A 140 -16.15 -3.55 -10.25
CA ILE A 140 -17.03 -2.48 -10.71
C ILE A 140 -16.58 -1.15 -10.11
N GLY A 141 -16.64 -0.08 -10.92
CA GLY A 141 -16.31 1.28 -10.49
C GLY A 141 -16.55 2.29 -11.60
N ASN A 142 -16.26 3.57 -11.35
CA ASN A 142 -16.45 4.65 -12.30
C ASN A 142 -15.10 5.26 -12.72
N PRO A 143 -14.41 4.67 -13.72
CA PRO A 143 -13.10 5.14 -14.12
C PRO A 143 -13.21 6.52 -14.80
N LEU A 144 -12.36 7.45 -14.41
CA LEU A 144 -12.20 8.76 -15.06
C LEU A 144 -13.50 9.54 -15.25
N ASP A 145 -14.52 9.31 -14.42
CA ASP A 145 -15.87 9.93 -14.53
C ASP A 145 -16.61 9.58 -15.85
N LEU A 146 -16.31 8.42 -16.44
CA LEU A 146 -16.92 7.96 -17.70
C LEU A 146 -18.21 7.16 -17.51
N GLY A 147 -18.67 6.98 -16.28
CA GLY A 147 -19.76 6.09 -15.91
C GLY A 147 -19.30 4.77 -15.33
N PHE A 148 -20.23 4.05 -14.69
CA PHE A 148 -19.88 2.75 -14.09
C PHE A 148 -19.45 1.74 -15.16
N THR A 149 -18.30 1.15 -14.92
CA THR A 149 -17.67 0.14 -15.78
C THR A 149 -17.49 -1.15 -14.98
N ILE A 150 -17.72 -2.29 -15.63
CA ILE A 150 -17.45 -3.62 -15.07
C ILE A 150 -16.25 -4.23 -15.80
N VAL A 151 -15.34 -4.79 -15.02
CA VAL A 151 -14.11 -5.44 -15.52
C VAL A 151 -14.07 -6.86 -14.98
N GLU A 152 -14.02 -7.83 -15.88
CA GLU A 152 -13.84 -9.23 -15.55
C GLU A 152 -12.35 -9.57 -15.40
N GLY A 153 -12.03 -10.41 -14.44
CA GLY A 153 -10.68 -10.92 -14.18
C GLY A 153 -10.70 -12.10 -13.23
N ASN A 154 -9.51 -12.54 -12.83
CA ASN A 154 -9.37 -13.69 -11.94
C ASN A 154 -8.78 -13.29 -10.59
N HIS A 155 -9.23 -13.96 -9.54
CA HIS A 155 -8.58 -13.99 -8.24
C HIS A 155 -7.28 -14.80 -8.33
N ASN A 156 -6.13 -14.17 -8.07
CA ASN A 156 -4.83 -14.86 -8.15
C ASN A 156 -4.22 -15.16 -6.77
N GLY A 157 -5.03 -15.09 -5.72
CA GLY A 157 -4.58 -15.30 -4.36
C GLY A 157 -4.02 -14.02 -3.73
N ARG A 158 -3.54 -14.15 -2.50
CA ARG A 158 -2.86 -13.08 -1.76
C ARG A 158 -1.50 -12.79 -2.38
N VAL A 159 -1.03 -11.57 -2.21
CA VAL A 159 0.31 -11.17 -2.66
C VAL A 159 1.33 -11.64 -1.63
N ASP A 160 2.09 -12.68 -1.93
CA ASP A 160 3.00 -13.33 -0.99
C ASP A 160 4.15 -12.42 -0.51
N ARG A 161 4.56 -11.44 -1.35
CA ARG A 161 5.67 -10.52 -1.06
C ARG A 161 5.18 -9.10 -0.77
N SER A 162 4.23 -8.98 0.14
CA SER A 162 3.71 -7.68 0.57
C SER A 162 3.51 -7.68 2.07
N TYR A 163 3.99 -6.65 2.76
CA TYR A 163 3.72 -6.46 4.17
C TYR A 163 2.24 -6.18 4.42
N THR A 164 1.58 -5.47 3.49
CA THR A 164 0.13 -5.26 3.55
C THR A 164 -0.59 -6.36 2.79
N ASP A 165 -1.67 -6.84 3.39
CA ASP A 165 -2.49 -7.89 2.82
C ASP A 165 -3.31 -7.38 1.63
N LYS A 166 -3.04 -7.94 0.47
CA LYS A 166 -3.69 -7.58 -0.81
C LYS A 166 -3.99 -8.85 -1.61
N VAL A 167 -5.08 -8.81 -2.35
CA VAL A 167 -5.43 -9.84 -3.33
C VAL A 167 -4.98 -9.36 -4.71
N HIS A 168 -4.26 -10.21 -5.44
CA HIS A 168 -3.91 -9.96 -6.83
C HIS A 168 -5.10 -10.28 -7.73
N PHE A 169 -5.52 -9.31 -8.54
CA PHE A 169 -6.61 -9.41 -9.51
C PHE A 169 -6.09 -9.08 -10.91
N THR A 170 -6.43 -9.90 -11.92
CA THR A 170 -5.94 -9.72 -13.30
C THR A 170 -6.80 -8.79 -14.16
N GLY A 171 -7.88 -8.22 -13.65
CA GLY A 171 -8.66 -7.21 -14.36
C GLY A 171 -8.03 -5.81 -14.26
N ALA A 172 -8.24 -4.98 -15.25
CA ALA A 172 -7.72 -3.61 -15.28
C ALA A 172 -8.51 -2.69 -14.35
N ILE A 173 -7.97 -2.35 -13.18
CA ILE A 173 -8.53 -1.32 -12.30
C ILE A 173 -7.85 0.03 -12.61
N ASN A 174 -8.65 1.02 -13.01
CA ASN A 174 -8.20 2.35 -13.38
C ASN A 174 -8.53 3.39 -12.30
N PRO A 175 -7.87 4.57 -12.29
CA PRO A 175 -8.22 5.68 -11.42
C PRO A 175 -9.71 6.01 -11.51
N GLY A 176 -10.36 6.19 -10.35
CA GLY A 176 -11.81 6.35 -10.21
C GLY A 176 -12.56 5.07 -9.86
N MET A 177 -12.00 3.87 -10.11
CA MET A 177 -12.58 2.60 -9.67
C MET A 177 -12.27 2.26 -8.21
N SER A 178 -11.32 2.96 -7.59
CA SER A 178 -10.95 2.79 -6.18
C SER A 178 -12.17 2.92 -5.27
N GLY A 179 -12.32 1.98 -4.31
CA GLY A 179 -13.44 1.90 -3.39
C GLY A 179 -14.66 1.14 -3.91
N GLY A 180 -14.70 0.83 -5.21
CA GLY A 180 -15.75 -0.01 -5.79
C GLY A 180 -15.61 -1.50 -5.40
N PRO A 181 -16.66 -2.31 -5.54
CA PRO A 181 -16.65 -3.72 -5.18
C PRO A 181 -16.00 -4.60 -6.25
N ALA A 182 -15.34 -5.67 -5.81
CA ALA A 182 -15.08 -6.86 -6.61
C ALA A 182 -16.04 -7.97 -6.16
N LEU A 183 -16.77 -8.57 -7.11
CA LEU A 183 -17.86 -9.48 -6.85
C LEU A 183 -17.54 -10.91 -7.29
N SER A 184 -18.01 -11.91 -6.54
CA SER A 184 -18.06 -13.31 -6.94
C SER A 184 -19.22 -13.60 -7.90
N ALA A 185 -19.29 -14.83 -8.41
CA ALA A 185 -20.42 -15.30 -9.22
C ALA A 185 -21.78 -15.24 -8.48
N ALA A 186 -21.77 -15.30 -7.15
CA ALA A 186 -22.93 -15.10 -6.31
C ALA A 186 -23.32 -13.63 -6.12
N GLN A 187 -22.65 -12.71 -6.82
CA GLN A 187 -22.84 -11.25 -6.70
C GLN A 187 -22.55 -10.71 -5.30
N GLN A 188 -21.68 -11.38 -4.55
CA GLN A 188 -21.25 -10.98 -3.21
C GLN A 188 -19.85 -10.41 -3.25
N VAL A 189 -19.57 -9.46 -2.33
CA VAL A 189 -18.30 -8.73 -2.28
C VAL A 189 -17.18 -9.62 -1.77
N VAL A 190 -16.14 -9.80 -2.58
CA VAL A 190 -14.90 -10.53 -2.22
C VAL A 190 -13.73 -9.61 -1.92
N GLY A 191 -13.83 -8.35 -2.33
CA GLY A 191 -12.80 -7.34 -2.06
C GLY A 191 -13.23 -5.96 -2.49
N VAL A 192 -12.43 -4.96 -2.12
CA VAL A 192 -12.59 -3.56 -2.48
C VAL A 192 -11.47 -3.15 -3.41
N ASN A 193 -11.79 -2.54 -4.55
CA ASN A 193 -10.84 -2.12 -5.55
C ASN A 193 -9.84 -1.12 -4.95
N VAL A 194 -8.54 -1.38 -5.10
CA VAL A 194 -7.48 -0.40 -4.88
C VAL A 194 -6.75 -0.24 -6.19
N ALA A 195 -6.95 0.91 -6.85
CA ALA A 195 -6.20 1.19 -8.06
C ALA A 195 -4.73 1.30 -7.71
N LYS A 196 -3.89 0.32 -8.07
CA LYS A 196 -2.54 0.56 -8.51
C LYS A 196 -1.54 -0.58 -8.47
N LEU A 197 -0.82 -0.78 -9.56
CA LEU A 197 0.63 -0.81 -9.51
C LEU A 197 1.18 0.09 -10.63
N LEU A 198 2.09 1.00 -10.29
CA LEU A 198 2.86 1.75 -11.28
C LEU A 198 3.85 0.77 -11.93
N GLY A 199 3.66 0.49 -13.22
CA GLY A 199 4.61 -0.27 -14.03
C GLY A 199 4.26 -1.71 -14.39
N GLY A 200 3.02 -2.17 -14.10
CA GLY A 200 2.54 -3.49 -14.59
C GLY A 200 1.24 -3.35 -15.39
N GLU A 201 1.16 -3.96 -16.55
CA GLU A 201 -0.11 -4.11 -17.27
C GLU A 201 -0.93 -5.22 -16.61
N LEU A 202 -2.23 -4.98 -16.38
CA LEU A 202 -3.20 -5.92 -15.81
C LEU A 202 -2.83 -6.47 -14.41
N ILE A 203 -2.01 -5.75 -13.64
CA ILE A 203 -1.72 -6.06 -12.26
C ILE A 203 -2.48 -5.08 -11.38
N SER A 204 -3.59 -5.54 -10.84
CA SER A 204 -4.46 -4.78 -9.96
C SER A 204 -4.58 -5.47 -8.60
N PHE A 205 -4.96 -4.70 -7.60
CA PHE A 205 -5.10 -5.23 -6.25
C PHE A 205 -6.49 -4.92 -5.68
N LEU A 206 -6.92 -5.83 -4.81
CA LEU A 206 -8.10 -5.66 -3.99
C LEU A 206 -7.69 -5.68 -2.52
N VAL A 207 -8.36 -4.86 -1.72
CA VAL A 207 -8.39 -5.04 -0.26
C VAL A 207 -9.31 -6.23 0.02
N PRO A 208 -8.88 -7.26 0.77
CA PRO A 208 -9.74 -8.39 1.11
C PRO A 208 -11.02 -7.96 1.82
N ALA A 209 -12.16 -8.57 1.47
CA ALA A 209 -13.49 -8.21 1.99
C ALA A 209 -13.58 -8.25 3.51
N ARG A 210 -12.80 -9.11 4.19
CA ARG A 210 -12.79 -9.21 5.66
C ARG A 210 -12.45 -7.89 6.36
N TYR A 211 -11.59 -7.06 5.78
CA TYR A 211 -11.26 -5.74 6.36
C TYR A 211 -12.44 -4.78 6.27
N ALA A 212 -13.15 -4.78 5.13
CA ALA A 212 -14.36 -3.98 4.98
C ALA A 212 -15.48 -4.46 5.91
N ALA A 213 -15.70 -5.77 6.02
CA ALA A 213 -16.66 -6.35 6.94
C ALA A 213 -16.34 -6.02 8.40
N ALA A 214 -15.07 -6.12 8.80
CA ALA A 214 -14.63 -5.74 10.14
C ALA A 214 -14.81 -4.24 10.43
N LEU A 215 -14.58 -3.37 9.44
CA LEU A 215 -14.81 -1.93 9.57
C LEU A 215 -16.30 -1.62 9.75
N VAL A 216 -17.18 -2.27 8.97
CA VAL A 216 -18.64 -2.15 9.08
C VAL A 216 -19.11 -2.60 10.47
N GLU A 217 -18.65 -3.74 10.97
CA GLU A 217 -19.03 -4.25 12.29
C GLU A 217 -18.56 -3.35 13.43
N ARG A 218 -17.35 -2.83 13.37
CA ARG A 218 -16.85 -1.83 14.34
C ARG A 218 -17.72 -0.58 14.37
N ALA A 219 -18.14 -0.08 13.22
CA ALA A 219 -18.95 1.12 13.14
C ALA A 219 -20.41 0.93 13.62
N ARG A 220 -20.93 -0.31 13.62
CA ARG A 220 -22.23 -0.62 14.22
C ARG A 220 -22.22 -0.56 15.74
N THR A 221 -21.09 -0.87 16.35
CA THR A 221 -20.91 -0.99 17.80
C THR A 221 -20.27 0.25 18.44
N GLN A 222 -19.69 1.17 17.65
CA GLN A 222 -19.01 2.37 18.12
C GLN A 222 -19.76 3.63 17.67
N PRO A 223 -19.66 4.74 18.41
CA PRO A 223 -20.16 6.03 17.96
C PRO A 223 -19.53 6.44 16.62
N ALA A 224 -20.30 7.16 15.80
CA ALA A 224 -19.74 7.77 14.59
C ALA A 224 -18.57 8.69 14.97
N LEU A 225 -17.51 8.65 14.17
CA LEU A 225 -16.33 9.50 14.38
C LEU A 225 -16.70 10.98 14.20
N ALA A 226 -16.45 11.78 15.22
CA ALA A 226 -16.59 13.22 15.13
C ALA A 226 -15.44 13.81 14.27
N LEU A 227 -15.74 14.80 13.43
CA LEU A 227 -14.74 15.34 12.48
C LEU A 227 -13.53 15.94 13.19
N GLU A 228 -13.70 16.54 14.36
CA GLU A 228 -12.63 17.08 15.21
C GLU A 228 -11.69 15.97 15.75
N GLU A 229 -12.15 14.74 15.84
CA GLU A 229 -11.37 13.58 16.30
C GLU A 229 -10.59 12.85 15.19
N VAL A 230 -10.86 13.16 13.91
CA VAL A 230 -10.28 12.45 12.78
C VAL A 230 -8.76 12.46 12.80
N ARG A 231 -8.14 13.62 13.04
CA ARG A 231 -6.66 13.74 13.10
C ARG A 231 -6.06 12.93 14.24
N ALA A 232 -6.68 12.97 15.41
CA ALA A 232 -6.25 12.15 16.54
C ALA A 232 -6.35 10.66 16.22
N ARG A 233 -7.44 10.23 15.59
CA ARG A 233 -7.64 8.85 15.17
C ARG A 233 -6.64 8.41 14.10
N LEU A 234 -6.32 9.27 13.13
CA LEU A 234 -5.26 9.02 12.14
C LEU A 234 -3.90 8.83 12.82
N GLY A 235 -3.53 9.74 13.74
CA GLY A 235 -2.29 9.62 14.51
C GLY A 235 -2.20 8.30 15.27
N GLN A 236 -3.29 7.90 15.96
CA GLN A 236 -3.36 6.62 16.66
C GLN A 236 -3.17 5.41 15.72
N GLN A 237 -3.80 5.43 14.54
CA GLN A 237 -3.64 4.33 13.58
C GLN A 237 -2.24 4.28 12.98
N LEU A 238 -1.62 5.43 12.71
CA LEU A 238 -0.22 5.51 12.28
C LEU A 238 0.74 4.99 13.34
N GLU A 239 0.52 5.37 14.59
CA GLU A 239 1.31 4.90 15.73
C GLU A 239 1.15 3.38 15.93
N GLN A 240 -0.07 2.87 15.92
CA GLN A 240 -0.34 1.44 16.04
C GLN A 240 0.30 0.65 14.90
N TRP A 241 0.21 1.15 13.68
CA TRP A 241 0.81 0.49 12.52
C TRP A 241 2.34 0.43 12.66
N GLN A 242 3.00 1.55 13.01
CA GLN A 242 4.46 1.53 13.19
C GLN A 242 4.90 0.62 14.33
N GLN A 243 4.16 0.58 15.45
CA GLN A 243 4.48 -0.33 16.55
C GLN A 243 4.47 -1.80 16.10
N THR A 244 3.42 -2.19 15.36
CA THR A 244 3.32 -3.53 14.78
C THR A 244 4.45 -3.79 13.79
N PHE A 245 4.69 -2.88 12.86
CA PHE A 245 5.73 -3.01 11.85
C PHE A 245 7.14 -3.17 12.45
N PHE A 246 7.48 -2.37 13.45
CA PHE A 246 8.80 -2.48 14.09
C PHE A 246 8.92 -3.71 15.01
N ALA A 247 7.83 -4.18 15.59
CA ALA A 247 7.83 -5.46 16.31
C ALA A 247 8.09 -6.64 15.34
N ASP A 248 7.43 -6.64 14.18
CA ASP A 248 7.67 -7.63 13.12
C ASP A 248 9.11 -7.55 12.59
N LEU A 249 9.64 -6.32 12.40
CA LEU A 249 11.01 -6.07 11.94
C LEU A 249 12.07 -6.56 12.96
N ASP A 250 11.77 -6.47 14.24
CA ASP A 250 12.64 -7.01 15.30
C ASP A 250 12.64 -8.55 15.34
N GLY A 251 11.61 -9.18 14.78
CA GLY A 251 11.47 -10.64 14.71
C GLY A 251 12.12 -11.30 13.49
N ILE A 252 12.62 -10.53 12.50
CA ILE A 252 13.26 -11.14 11.33
C ILE A 252 14.75 -11.37 11.52
N ASP A 253 15.30 -12.27 10.70
CA ASP A 253 16.74 -12.46 10.60
C ASP A 253 17.39 -11.37 9.74
N TRP A 254 18.62 -11.00 10.12
CA TRP A 254 19.47 -10.08 9.38
C TRP A 254 20.75 -10.79 8.98
N MET A 255 21.03 -10.90 7.68
CA MET A 255 22.20 -11.59 7.17
C MET A 255 23.20 -10.60 6.57
N PRO A 256 24.51 -10.81 6.77
CA PRO A 256 25.53 -9.98 6.16
C PRO A 256 25.62 -10.25 4.64
N GLY A 257 25.27 -9.26 3.81
CA GLY A 257 25.61 -9.20 2.40
C GLY A 257 27.07 -8.82 2.19
N GLU A 258 27.70 -9.33 1.12
CA GLU A 258 29.09 -9.05 0.78
C GLU A 258 29.22 -7.96 -0.28
N PHE A 259 29.98 -6.92 0.02
CA PHE A 259 30.19 -5.75 -0.82
C PHE A 259 31.69 -5.45 -0.97
N GLY A 260 32.38 -6.20 -1.82
CA GLY A 260 33.84 -6.12 -1.97
C GLY A 260 34.58 -6.46 -0.67
N ASP A 261 35.27 -5.50 -0.04
CA ASP A 261 35.99 -5.68 1.21
C ASP A 261 35.12 -5.44 2.45
N TYR A 262 33.84 -5.12 2.22
CA TYR A 262 32.87 -4.82 3.29
C TYR A 262 31.76 -5.86 3.33
N ARG A 263 31.10 -5.91 4.46
CA ARG A 263 29.80 -6.55 4.62
C ARG A 263 28.83 -5.58 5.26
N ALA A 264 27.54 -5.74 4.95
CA ALA A 264 26.48 -4.94 5.54
C ALA A 264 25.22 -5.79 5.74
N LEU A 265 24.42 -5.48 6.76
CA LEU A 265 23.23 -6.28 7.08
C LEU A 265 22.11 -6.05 6.07
N GLU A 266 21.54 -7.15 5.57
CA GLU A 266 20.38 -7.18 4.70
C GLU A 266 19.23 -7.95 5.39
N PRO A 267 17.98 -7.46 5.33
CA PRO A 267 16.84 -8.11 5.96
C PRO A 267 16.45 -9.40 5.23
N GLN A 268 16.05 -10.42 5.99
CA GLN A 268 15.61 -11.73 5.49
C GLN A 268 14.13 -11.94 5.81
N ALA A 269 13.26 -11.29 5.08
CA ALA A 269 11.82 -11.51 5.15
C ALA A 269 11.19 -11.39 3.77
N ASP A 270 10.21 -12.25 3.45
CA ASP A 270 9.57 -12.33 2.14
C ASP A 270 8.86 -11.04 1.73
N TRP A 271 8.47 -10.22 2.71
CA TRP A 271 7.82 -8.94 2.46
C TRP A 271 8.79 -7.79 2.12
N PHE A 272 10.12 -8.04 2.13
CA PHE A 272 11.09 -7.15 1.51
C PHE A 272 11.23 -7.45 0.01
N SER A 273 11.13 -6.42 -0.81
CA SER A 273 11.51 -6.51 -2.23
C SER A 273 12.98 -6.14 -2.37
N CYS A 274 13.85 -7.15 -2.49
CA CYS A 274 15.28 -6.94 -2.65
C CYS A 274 15.68 -7.08 -4.12
N ARG A 275 16.52 -6.16 -4.62
CA ARG A 275 17.04 -6.14 -5.98
C ARG A 275 18.50 -5.75 -5.98
N ALA A 276 19.27 -6.35 -6.88
CA ALA A 276 20.66 -5.98 -7.13
C ALA A 276 20.82 -5.37 -8.53
N SER A 277 21.78 -4.48 -8.70
CA SER A 277 22.16 -3.89 -9.99
C SER A 277 23.65 -3.63 -10.08
N THR A 278 24.17 -3.51 -11.31
CA THR A 278 25.52 -3.09 -11.59
C THR A 278 25.59 -2.34 -12.92
N ASN A 279 26.56 -1.42 -13.04
CA ASN A 279 26.90 -0.73 -14.28
C ASN A 279 28.12 -1.37 -14.97
N ALA A 280 28.62 -2.52 -14.52
CA ALA A 280 29.90 -3.10 -14.97
C ALA A 280 29.98 -3.33 -16.50
N ASP A 281 28.83 -3.60 -17.12
CA ASP A 281 28.69 -3.91 -18.55
C ASP A 281 28.20 -2.73 -19.41
N ASP A 282 28.01 -1.54 -18.80
CA ASP A 282 27.54 -0.34 -19.49
C ASP A 282 28.52 0.10 -20.60
N ARG A 283 28.00 0.77 -21.60
CA ARG A 283 28.75 1.34 -22.71
C ARG A 283 28.44 2.84 -22.85
N PRO A 284 29.44 3.75 -22.85
CA PRO A 284 30.87 3.50 -22.67
C PRO A 284 31.23 2.90 -21.30
N ARG A 285 32.39 2.25 -21.19
CA ARG A 285 32.82 1.62 -19.93
C ARG A 285 32.84 2.64 -18.79
N PRO A 286 32.25 2.32 -17.64
CA PRO A 286 32.24 3.24 -16.50
C PRO A 286 33.64 3.38 -15.89
N ARG A 287 34.00 4.61 -15.54
CA ARG A 287 35.26 4.89 -14.81
C ARG A 287 35.23 4.41 -13.35
N VAL A 288 34.01 4.27 -12.80
CA VAL A 288 33.74 3.67 -11.50
C VAL A 288 32.71 2.58 -11.68
N VAL A 289 33.02 1.37 -11.26
CA VAL A 289 32.06 0.26 -11.22
C VAL A 289 31.27 0.35 -9.94
N GLU A 290 29.95 0.32 -10.10
CA GLU A 290 28.99 0.28 -8.99
C GLU A 290 28.31 -1.08 -8.95
N ARG A 291 28.15 -1.66 -7.75
CA ARG A 291 27.33 -2.83 -7.47
C ARG A 291 26.43 -2.49 -6.30
N SER A 292 25.13 -2.51 -6.54
CA SER A 292 24.14 -2.09 -5.56
C SER A 292 23.22 -3.23 -5.17
N SER A 293 22.88 -3.30 -3.90
CA SER A 293 21.75 -4.06 -3.36
C SER A 293 20.80 -3.09 -2.71
N GLN A 294 19.49 -3.28 -2.93
CA GLN A 294 18.44 -2.47 -2.33
C GLN A 294 17.29 -3.35 -1.91
N CYS A 295 16.91 -3.26 -0.63
CA CYS A 295 15.75 -3.92 -0.06
C CYS A 295 14.73 -2.87 0.39
N VAL A 296 13.48 -3.02 -0.02
CA VAL A 296 12.41 -2.04 0.25
C VAL A 296 11.17 -2.75 0.75
N VAL A 297 10.59 -2.23 1.81
CA VAL A 297 9.19 -2.41 2.16
C VAL A 297 8.47 -1.09 1.88
N ASN A 298 7.43 -1.15 1.08
CA ASN A 298 6.60 0.01 0.81
C ASN A 298 5.12 -0.38 0.99
N SER A 299 4.63 -0.17 2.20
CA SER A 299 3.23 -0.44 2.56
C SER A 299 2.27 0.58 1.97
N GLN A 300 2.79 1.71 1.46
CA GLN A 300 2.00 2.78 0.83
C GLN A 300 0.81 3.22 1.68
N LEU A 301 1.04 3.46 2.98
CA LEU A 301 0.02 4.06 3.82
C LEU A 301 -0.25 5.48 3.33
N PHE A 302 -1.39 5.67 2.75
CA PHE A 302 -1.82 6.95 2.21
C PHE A 302 -2.48 7.78 3.32
N VAL A 303 -1.91 8.93 3.64
CA VAL A 303 -2.49 9.87 4.60
C VAL A 303 -3.26 10.96 3.87
N ASP A 304 -2.62 11.61 2.91
CA ASP A 304 -3.26 12.50 1.92
C ASP A 304 -2.38 12.62 0.64
N THR A 305 -2.74 13.52 -0.25
CA THR A 305 -2.03 13.74 -1.52
C THR A 305 -0.58 14.24 -1.37
N GLU A 306 -0.23 14.80 -0.20
CA GLU A 306 1.11 15.33 0.10
C GLU A 306 1.88 14.45 1.10
N LEU A 307 1.22 13.47 1.71
CA LEU A 307 1.80 12.63 2.75
C LEU A 307 1.42 11.15 2.55
N SER A 308 2.42 10.35 2.25
CA SER A 308 2.34 8.90 2.32
C SER A 308 3.48 8.36 3.18
N THR A 309 3.23 7.29 3.91
CA THR A 309 4.17 6.71 4.87
C THR A 309 4.24 5.18 4.76
N GLY A 310 4.86 4.49 5.70
CA GLY A 310 5.00 3.04 5.68
C GLY A 310 6.08 2.53 4.72
N LEU A 311 7.17 3.29 4.55
CA LEU A 311 8.33 2.88 3.76
C LEU A 311 9.52 2.63 4.68
N LEU A 312 10.19 1.50 4.47
CA LEU A 312 11.56 1.26 4.96
C LEU A 312 12.40 0.79 3.78
N GLN A 313 13.51 1.48 3.54
CA GLN A 313 14.45 1.18 2.47
C GLN A 313 15.85 1.08 3.03
N ILE A 314 16.56 0.02 2.66
CA ILE A 314 17.97 -0.20 2.92
C ILE A 314 18.66 -0.41 1.59
N ALA A 315 19.75 0.32 1.35
CA ALA A 315 20.51 0.17 0.12
C ALA A 315 22.01 0.26 0.43
N HIS A 316 22.77 -0.58 -0.25
CA HIS A 316 24.24 -0.63 -0.18
C HIS A 316 24.80 -0.58 -1.60
N THR A 317 25.71 0.34 -1.86
CA THR A 317 26.37 0.49 -3.17
C THR A 317 27.88 0.43 -2.98
N TYR A 318 28.48 -0.68 -3.39
CA TYR A 318 29.93 -0.80 -3.48
C TYR A 318 30.42 -0.13 -4.75
N MET A 319 31.41 0.75 -4.61
CA MET A 319 32.01 1.53 -5.70
C MET A 319 33.50 1.21 -5.78
N GLN A 320 33.97 0.93 -7.00
CA GLN A 320 35.37 0.64 -7.27
C GLN A 320 35.87 1.45 -8.46
N SER A 321 36.89 2.28 -8.25
CA SER A 321 37.55 3.02 -9.33
C SER A 321 38.28 2.09 -10.28
N ARG A 322 38.15 2.33 -11.58
CA ARG A 322 38.94 1.70 -12.64
C ARG A 322 40.01 2.65 -13.20
N GLU A 323 39.68 3.93 -13.24
CA GLU A 323 40.48 4.91 -13.97
C GLU A 323 40.68 6.22 -13.21
N LEU A 324 39.96 6.45 -12.11
CA LEU A 324 40.07 7.65 -11.31
C LEU A 324 41.25 7.52 -10.32
N ASN A 325 42.07 8.55 -10.21
CA ASN A 325 42.98 8.67 -9.08
C ASN A 325 42.23 8.98 -7.79
N ALA A 326 42.90 8.90 -6.63
CA ALA A 326 42.27 9.07 -5.32
C ALA A 326 41.50 10.40 -5.17
N THR A 327 42.05 11.53 -5.69
CA THR A 327 41.37 12.84 -5.64
C THR A 327 40.12 12.88 -6.51
N GLN A 328 40.20 12.32 -7.72
CA GLN A 328 39.06 12.24 -8.61
C GLN A 328 37.97 11.31 -8.07
N PHE A 329 38.39 10.21 -7.44
CA PHE A 329 37.44 9.29 -6.81
C PHE A 329 36.75 9.93 -5.58
N ALA A 330 37.51 10.68 -4.76
CA ALA A 330 36.92 11.43 -3.65
C ALA A 330 35.91 12.49 -4.15
N ALA A 331 36.17 13.18 -5.25
CA ALA A 331 35.23 14.12 -5.87
C ALA A 331 33.97 13.39 -6.39
N PHE A 332 34.14 12.22 -7.00
CA PHE A 332 33.02 11.38 -7.42
C PHE A 332 32.15 10.95 -6.23
N LEU A 333 32.77 10.47 -5.14
CA LEU A 333 32.06 10.09 -3.92
C LEU A 333 31.29 11.25 -3.30
N THR A 334 31.85 12.47 -3.31
CA THR A 334 31.18 13.67 -2.80
C THR A 334 29.90 13.98 -3.56
N GLN A 335 29.85 13.76 -4.86
CA GLN A 335 28.62 13.93 -5.66
C GLN A 335 27.56 12.86 -5.35
N ARG A 336 27.99 11.63 -5.04
CA ARG A 336 27.11 10.53 -4.65
C ARG A 336 26.60 10.64 -3.21
N PHE A 337 27.39 11.24 -2.34
CA PHE A 337 27.07 11.42 -0.93
C PHE A 337 26.24 12.69 -0.73
N SER A 338 24.99 12.64 -1.18
CA SER A 338 24.05 13.76 -1.05
C SER A 338 22.66 13.30 -0.70
N ILE A 339 22.01 14.01 0.20
CA ILE A 339 20.58 13.90 0.49
C ILE A 339 19.91 15.14 -0.09
N SER A 340 18.82 14.95 -0.81
CA SER A 340 18.03 16.08 -1.31
C SER A 340 17.38 16.80 -0.13
N SER A 341 17.80 18.05 0.14
CA SER A 341 17.12 18.87 1.14
C SER A 341 15.71 19.21 0.66
N ASN A 342 14.71 18.92 1.49
CA ASN A 342 13.33 19.30 1.24
C ASN A 342 12.98 20.56 2.06
N ARG A 343 12.33 21.54 1.42
CA ARG A 343 11.87 22.77 2.09
C ARG A 343 10.68 22.55 3.03
N GLY A 344 10.11 21.34 2.99
CA GLY A 344 8.87 21.01 3.68
C GLY A 344 7.66 21.20 2.79
N THR A 345 6.57 20.60 3.22
CA THR A 345 5.25 20.66 2.59
C THR A 345 4.25 21.27 3.60
N ARG A 346 2.99 21.30 3.23
CA ARG A 346 1.94 21.63 4.19
C ARG A 346 1.89 20.64 5.36
N ARG A 347 2.26 19.37 5.13
CA ARG A 347 2.21 18.27 6.11
C ARG A 347 3.52 18.03 6.85
N ASN A 348 4.66 18.33 6.24
CA ASN A 348 6.00 18.07 6.80
C ASN A 348 6.78 19.36 7.03
N THR A 349 7.66 19.35 8.05
CA THR A 349 8.68 20.38 8.20
C THR A 349 9.75 20.25 7.12
N GLY A 350 10.54 21.29 6.92
CA GLY A 350 11.79 21.17 6.15
C GLY A 350 12.76 20.19 6.82
N SER A 351 13.64 19.56 6.02
CA SER A 351 14.65 18.64 6.54
C SER A 351 15.63 19.37 7.45
N ARG A 352 15.92 18.74 8.59
CA ARG A 352 17.05 19.09 9.44
C ARG A 352 18.06 17.97 9.38
N CYS A 353 19.30 18.31 8.99
CA CYS A 353 20.36 17.34 8.82
C CYS A 353 21.50 17.64 9.78
N VAL A 354 22.13 16.55 10.26
CA VAL A 354 23.36 16.57 11.05
C VAL A 354 24.34 15.63 10.38
N ASP A 355 25.55 16.08 10.14
CA ASP A 355 26.64 15.25 9.65
C ASP A 355 27.64 14.93 10.76
N GLY A 356 28.35 13.83 10.58
CA GLY A 356 29.30 13.34 11.58
C GLY A 356 30.17 12.22 11.05
N PHE A 357 30.95 11.67 11.97
CA PHE A 357 31.83 10.53 11.70
C PHE A 357 31.61 9.43 12.77
N VAL A 358 31.63 8.18 12.32
CA VAL A 358 31.74 7.02 13.18
C VAL A 358 33.18 6.54 13.10
N ALA A 359 33.88 6.49 14.24
CA ALA A 359 35.28 6.10 14.28
C ALA A 359 35.48 4.65 13.84
N ALA A 360 36.60 4.38 13.16
CA ALA A 360 37.01 3.03 12.79
C ALA A 360 37.25 2.17 14.03
N SER A 361 37.01 0.86 13.88
CA SER A 361 37.36 -0.18 14.85
C SER A 361 38.09 -1.33 14.17
N ALA A 362 38.50 -2.33 14.95
CA ALA A 362 39.08 -3.56 14.37
C ALA A 362 38.09 -4.30 13.44
N GLN A 363 36.78 -4.12 13.63
CA GLN A 363 35.73 -4.80 12.88
C GLN A 363 35.04 -3.93 11.83
N ALA A 364 35.17 -2.60 11.90
CA ALA A 364 34.42 -1.68 11.04
C ALA A 364 35.29 -0.53 10.52
N PRO A 365 35.08 -0.06 9.26
CA PRO A 365 35.73 1.12 8.69
C PRO A 365 35.25 2.41 9.36
N GLU A 366 36.05 3.49 9.22
CA GLU A 366 35.54 4.84 9.50
C GLU A 366 34.40 5.19 8.54
N LEU A 367 33.30 5.74 9.08
CA LEU A 367 32.16 6.18 8.27
C LEU A 367 31.97 7.68 8.38
N LYS A 368 31.80 8.35 7.22
CA LYS A 368 31.15 9.66 7.18
C LYS A 368 29.65 9.44 7.12
N THR A 369 28.89 10.14 7.97
CA THR A 369 27.44 9.97 8.07
C THR A 369 26.71 11.28 7.90
N VAL A 370 25.50 11.24 7.34
CA VAL A 370 24.52 12.33 7.37
C VAL A 370 23.19 11.74 7.79
N TRP A 371 22.61 12.32 8.83
CA TRP A 371 21.28 11.99 9.33
C TRP A 371 20.36 13.16 9.08
N CYS A 372 19.26 12.96 8.34
CA CYS A 372 18.25 13.98 8.09
C CYS A 372 16.90 13.50 8.61
N ALA A 373 16.12 14.42 9.19
CA ALA A 373 14.78 14.15 9.67
C ALA A 373 13.79 15.25 9.27
N HIS A 374 12.54 14.86 8.97
CA HIS A 374 11.40 15.73 8.77
C HIS A 374 10.32 15.34 9.77
N ALA A 375 9.81 16.28 10.54
CA ALA A 375 8.68 16.02 11.44
C ALA A 375 7.35 16.17 10.70
N TYR A 376 6.36 15.36 11.07
CA TYR A 376 4.98 15.53 10.63
C TYR A 376 4.32 16.64 11.45
N LYS A 377 3.68 17.62 10.79
CA LYS A 377 3.09 18.78 11.49
C LYS A 377 1.80 18.43 12.23
N ASP A 378 1.02 17.50 11.69
CA ASP A 378 -0.27 17.10 12.20
C ASP A 378 -0.20 15.91 13.18
N PHE A 379 0.95 15.22 13.26
CA PHE A 379 1.11 14.00 14.05
C PHE A 379 2.39 14.07 14.89
N ALA A 380 2.22 14.23 16.18
CA ALA A 380 3.34 14.28 17.13
C ALA A 380 4.17 12.98 17.09
N ASP A 381 5.48 13.12 17.26
CA ASP A 381 6.46 12.04 17.30
C ASP A 381 6.47 11.13 16.05
N LEU A 382 6.05 11.65 14.89
CA LEU A 382 6.20 10.98 13.61
C LEU A 382 7.15 11.76 12.70
N TYR A 383 8.08 11.02 12.08
CA TYR A 383 9.16 11.56 11.27
C TYR A 383 9.39 10.71 10.02
N ASP A 384 9.83 11.37 8.96
CA ASP A 384 10.60 10.73 7.90
C ASP A 384 12.08 10.93 8.20
N VAL A 385 12.85 9.87 8.12
CA VAL A 385 14.27 9.85 8.45
C VAL A 385 15.07 9.25 7.31
N GLU A 386 16.22 9.86 7.03
CA GLU A 386 17.19 9.36 6.06
C GLU A 386 18.59 9.41 6.65
N LEU A 387 19.31 8.29 6.55
CA LEU A 387 20.70 8.15 6.98
C LEU A 387 21.54 7.71 5.78
N LEU A 388 22.59 8.46 5.49
CA LEU A 388 23.67 8.02 4.61
C LEU A 388 24.92 7.71 5.43
N ALA A 389 25.63 6.65 5.04
CA ALA A 389 26.93 6.29 5.57
C ALA A 389 27.89 5.96 4.40
N LEU A 390 29.09 6.53 4.42
CA LEU A 390 30.13 6.33 3.40
C LEU A 390 31.43 5.91 4.08
N THR A 391 32.05 4.80 3.65
CA THR A 391 33.38 4.38 4.15
C THR A 391 34.47 5.32 3.66
N ARG A 392 35.51 5.51 4.50
CA ARG A 392 36.62 6.45 4.27
C ARG A 392 38.01 5.82 4.46
N ASP A 393 38.22 4.65 3.98
CA ASP A 393 39.43 3.86 4.20
C ASP A 393 40.31 3.69 2.95
N SER A 394 39.79 4.02 1.76
CA SER A 394 40.48 3.79 0.48
C SER A 394 40.29 4.92 -0.49
N GLY A 395 41.33 5.20 -1.30
CA GLY A 395 41.27 6.12 -2.45
C GLY A 395 40.69 5.51 -3.73
N GLU A 396 40.35 4.23 -3.73
CA GLU A 396 39.90 3.50 -4.92
C GLU A 396 38.58 2.75 -4.74
N ARG A 397 38.15 2.54 -3.50
CA ARG A 397 36.98 1.74 -3.14
C ARG A 397 36.18 2.43 -2.04
N ALA A 398 34.88 2.27 -2.06
CA ALA A 398 34.00 2.74 -1.00
C ALA A 398 32.68 1.95 -0.98
N LEU A 399 32.07 1.88 0.19
CA LEU A 399 30.68 1.46 0.38
C LEU A 399 29.85 2.67 0.76
N LEU A 400 28.85 3.00 -0.07
CA LEU A 400 27.79 3.95 0.27
C LEU A 400 26.55 3.17 0.70
N SER A 401 26.10 3.44 1.90
CA SER A 401 24.94 2.79 2.48
C SER A 401 23.85 3.82 2.83
N ARG A 402 22.59 3.51 2.56
CA ARG A 402 21.42 4.37 2.78
C ARG A 402 20.35 3.62 3.54
N LEU A 403 19.83 4.26 4.60
CA LEU A 403 18.60 3.86 5.28
C LEU A 403 17.59 4.99 5.15
N ALA A 404 16.37 4.68 4.71
CA ALA A 404 15.26 5.62 4.69
C ALA A 404 14.02 5.00 5.35
N ILE A 405 13.41 5.72 6.26
CA ILE A 405 12.20 5.29 6.98
C ILE A 405 11.19 6.43 6.92
N ARG A 406 9.94 6.11 6.57
CA ARG A 406 8.85 7.09 6.58
C ARG A 406 7.79 6.73 7.60
N GLY A 407 7.38 7.73 8.41
CA GLY A 407 6.33 7.61 9.40
C GLY A 407 6.76 6.80 10.62
N THR A 408 7.92 7.08 11.18
CA THR A 408 8.46 6.40 12.35
C THR A 408 8.57 7.33 13.55
N SER A 409 8.51 6.77 14.78
CA SER A 409 8.91 7.52 15.96
C SER A 409 10.42 7.77 15.94
N TYR A 410 10.85 8.85 16.61
CA TYR A 410 12.28 9.17 16.68
C TYR A 410 13.09 8.07 17.38
N ALA A 411 12.50 7.42 18.39
CA ALA A 411 13.11 6.30 19.09
C ALA A 411 13.38 5.08 18.18
N ASN A 412 12.38 4.68 17.37
CA ASN A 412 12.54 3.61 16.40
C ASN A 412 13.58 3.99 15.33
N ALA A 413 13.53 5.23 14.83
CA ALA A 413 14.52 5.71 13.84
C ALA A 413 15.96 5.61 14.36
N LEU A 414 16.21 6.02 15.61
CA LEU A 414 17.54 5.91 16.23
C LEU A 414 17.98 4.44 16.42
N ARG A 415 17.07 3.57 16.86
CA ARG A 415 17.36 2.15 17.00
C ARG A 415 17.78 1.52 15.68
N GLU A 416 16.99 1.74 14.62
CA GLU A 416 17.29 1.19 13.31
C GLU A 416 18.53 1.83 12.68
N GLY A 417 18.74 3.13 12.88
CA GLY A 417 19.96 3.82 12.45
C GLY A 417 21.21 3.23 13.11
N ARG A 418 21.16 2.90 14.40
CA ARG A 418 22.26 2.25 15.11
C ARG A 418 22.51 0.83 14.55
N ARG A 419 21.48 -0.01 14.44
CA ARG A 419 21.57 -1.36 13.83
C ARG A 419 22.20 -1.29 12.45
N PHE A 420 21.76 -0.34 11.63
CA PHE A 420 22.28 -0.14 10.29
C PHE A 420 23.77 0.22 10.26
N LEU A 421 24.22 1.15 11.10
CA LEU A 421 25.64 1.56 11.15
C LEU A 421 26.54 0.46 11.72
N GLU A 422 26.11 -0.23 12.78
CA GLU A 422 26.84 -1.35 13.39
C GLU A 422 26.97 -2.55 12.46
N GLY A 423 26.02 -2.67 11.52
CA GLY A 423 26.02 -3.70 10.49
C GLY A 423 27.06 -3.51 9.38
N ILE A 424 27.65 -2.31 9.25
CA ILE A 424 28.69 -2.03 8.24
C ILE A 424 30.04 -2.42 8.83
N GLN A 425 30.64 -3.48 8.33
CA GLN A 425 31.86 -4.08 8.88
C GLN A 425 32.84 -4.47 7.79
N TRP A 426 34.08 -4.75 8.19
CA TRP A 426 35.04 -5.37 7.31
C TRP A 426 34.61 -6.80 6.96
N ARG A 427 34.89 -7.19 5.74
CA ARG A 427 34.82 -8.61 5.37
C ARG A 427 36.01 -9.33 6.00
N PRO A 428 35.82 -10.46 6.70
CA PRO A 428 36.92 -11.23 7.35
C PRO A 428 37.88 -11.82 6.32
#